data_c0b56529dac13f23bdfe858c2d9ff809
#
_entry.id   c0b56529dac13f23bdfe858c2d9ff809
#
_cell.length_a   1.000
_cell.length_b   1.000
_cell.length_c   1.000
_cell.angle_alpha   90.00
_cell.angle_beta   90.00
_cell.angle_gamma   90.00
#
_symmetry.space_group_name_H-M   'P 1'
#
loop_
_entity.id
_entity.type
_entity.pdbx_description
1 polymer ?
#
loop_
_entity_poly.entity_id
_entity_poly.type
_entity_poly.pdbx_seq_one_letter_code
_entity_poly.pdbx_strand_id
1 'polypeptide(L)'
;QDLEPEYATISADGTRAWVTLQENNAMAIVDLQNNQILDVVSFGYKDHSLPGNALDVSDKDNGSNGPAINIANWPLLGMYMPDAISAFTTESGEFLATANEGDSRDWTCFAEESRISALNFTGSSVSASLRTNLTMGRLTSTKSFPTASPITNMYSFGARSFSIWSTSGSLVWDSGDQLEQYITANYPTLHNAQNGDITTFDTRSDNKGP
;
A
#
# COMPACT_ATOMS: atom_id res chain seq x y z
N GLN A 1 19.13 -0.44 -11.40
CA GLN A 1 17.78 0.15 -11.21
C GLN A 1 16.77 -0.92 -11.51
N ASP A 2 16.07 -1.31 -10.51
CA ASP A 2 15.35 -2.54 -10.49
C ASP A 2 13.89 -2.22 -10.67
N LEU A 3 13.39 -2.48 -11.86
CA LEU A 3 12.00 -2.62 -12.15
C LEU A 3 11.70 -4.10 -11.98
N GLU A 4 11.12 -4.47 -10.86
CA GLU A 4 10.75 -5.85 -10.57
C GLU A 4 9.32 -6.09 -11.09
N PRO A 5 9.17 -6.74 -12.27
CA PRO A 5 7.85 -7.07 -12.78
C PRO A 5 7.29 -8.26 -12.00
N GLU A 6 6.15 -8.06 -11.32
CA GLU A 6 5.50 -9.06 -10.49
C GLU A 6 4.41 -9.82 -11.24
N TYR A 7 3.42 -9.11 -11.72
CA TYR A 7 2.26 -9.70 -12.36
C TYR A 7 1.92 -9.01 -13.68
N ALA A 8 1.29 -9.75 -14.59
CA ALA A 8 0.88 -9.20 -15.89
C ALA A 8 -0.54 -9.64 -16.26
N THR A 9 -1.26 -8.76 -16.94
CA THR A 9 -2.55 -9.06 -17.57
C THR A 9 -2.55 -8.54 -19.00
N ILE A 10 -3.40 -9.14 -19.84
CA ILE A 10 -3.48 -8.82 -21.27
C ILE A 10 -4.87 -8.30 -21.60
N SER A 11 -4.94 -7.32 -22.51
CA SER A 11 -6.20 -6.77 -23.02
C SER A 11 -7.05 -7.85 -23.72
N ALA A 12 -8.36 -7.65 -23.73
CA ALA A 12 -9.29 -8.59 -24.35
C ALA A 12 -9.01 -8.84 -25.85
N ASP A 13 -8.45 -7.86 -26.55
CA ASP A 13 -8.07 -7.97 -27.96
C ASP A 13 -6.64 -8.52 -28.18
N GLY A 14 -5.88 -8.79 -27.11
CA GLY A 14 -4.53 -9.33 -27.17
C GLY A 14 -3.46 -8.35 -27.65
N THR A 15 -3.78 -7.05 -27.74
CA THR A 15 -2.82 -6.05 -28.28
C THR A 15 -1.99 -5.35 -27.24
N ARG A 16 -2.41 -5.35 -25.97
CA ARG A 16 -1.72 -4.70 -24.84
C ARG A 16 -1.49 -5.64 -23.68
N ALA A 17 -0.48 -5.36 -22.90
CA ALA A 17 -0.31 -5.91 -21.55
C ALA A 17 -0.06 -4.78 -20.55
N TRP A 18 -0.49 -5.03 -19.31
CA TRP A 18 -0.17 -4.21 -18.14
C TRP A 18 0.59 -5.08 -17.16
N VAL A 19 1.71 -4.55 -16.68
CA VAL A 19 2.63 -5.28 -15.79
C VAL A 19 2.82 -4.47 -14.53
N THR A 20 2.52 -5.04 -13.36
CA THR A 20 2.81 -4.39 -12.08
C THR A 20 4.30 -4.37 -11.81
N LEU A 21 4.77 -3.24 -11.29
CA LEU A 21 6.12 -2.99 -10.80
C LEU A 21 5.95 -2.62 -9.33
N GLN A 22 5.73 -3.64 -8.49
CA GLN A 22 5.19 -3.48 -7.13
C GLN A 22 6.04 -2.53 -6.30
N GLU A 23 7.33 -2.81 -6.12
CA GLU A 23 8.23 -2.00 -5.29
C GLU A 23 8.46 -0.59 -5.84
N ASN A 24 8.11 -0.36 -7.10
CA ASN A 24 8.18 0.95 -7.73
C ASN A 24 6.85 1.72 -7.66
N ASN A 25 5.80 1.11 -7.09
CA ASN A 25 4.45 1.67 -7.05
C ASN A 25 3.99 2.16 -8.44
N ALA A 26 4.20 1.32 -9.45
CA ALA A 26 4.01 1.67 -10.86
C ALA A 26 3.48 0.50 -11.70
N MET A 27 3.02 0.82 -12.89
CA MET A 27 2.57 -0.13 -13.90
C MET A 27 3.24 0.19 -15.23
N ALA A 28 3.81 -0.82 -15.89
CA ALA A 28 4.24 -0.71 -17.28
C ALA A 28 3.08 -1.04 -18.23
N ILE A 29 2.92 -0.24 -19.27
CA ILE A 29 1.96 -0.45 -20.37
C ILE A 29 2.76 -0.89 -21.59
N VAL A 30 2.45 -2.07 -22.12
CA VAL A 30 3.20 -2.71 -23.21
C VAL A 30 2.34 -2.87 -24.44
N ASP A 31 2.86 -2.48 -25.59
CA ASP A 31 2.32 -2.82 -26.92
C ASP A 31 2.86 -4.18 -27.34
N LEU A 32 1.98 -5.18 -27.39
CA LEU A 32 2.35 -6.55 -27.75
C LEU A 32 2.51 -6.75 -29.27
N GLN A 33 1.96 -5.87 -30.09
CA GLN A 33 2.08 -5.96 -31.55
C GLN A 33 3.45 -5.49 -32.01
N ASN A 34 3.99 -4.43 -31.37
CA ASN A 34 5.27 -3.83 -31.73
C ASN A 34 6.39 -4.18 -30.75
N ASN A 35 6.11 -4.95 -29.68
CA ASN A 35 7.05 -5.31 -28.62
C ASN A 35 7.71 -4.06 -27.97
N GLN A 36 6.90 -3.09 -27.59
CA GLN A 36 7.36 -1.81 -27.05
C GLN A 36 6.70 -1.49 -25.71
N ILE A 37 7.47 -0.96 -24.78
CA ILE A 37 6.91 -0.29 -23.59
C ILE A 37 6.38 1.06 -24.05
N LEU A 38 5.09 1.29 -23.88
CA LEU A 38 4.45 2.56 -24.23
C LEU A 38 4.61 3.59 -23.12
N ASP A 39 4.49 3.17 -21.87
CA ASP A 39 4.58 4.05 -20.71
C ASP A 39 4.90 3.27 -19.44
N VAL A 40 5.36 3.99 -18.40
CA VAL A 40 5.46 3.50 -17.02
C VAL A 40 4.74 4.53 -16.14
N VAL A 41 3.59 4.13 -15.60
CA VAL A 41 2.65 5.02 -14.89
C VAL A 41 2.70 4.72 -13.40
N SER A 42 2.89 5.76 -12.57
CA SER A 42 2.78 5.63 -11.12
C SER A 42 1.33 5.49 -10.68
N PHE A 43 1.05 4.64 -9.71
CA PHE A 43 -0.27 4.52 -9.09
C PHE A 43 -0.58 5.69 -8.11
N GLY A 44 0.43 6.46 -7.69
CA GLY A 44 0.24 7.54 -6.73
C GLY A 44 0.06 7.03 -5.31
N TYR A 45 -0.73 7.76 -4.51
CA TYR A 45 -0.86 7.49 -3.06
C TYR A 45 -2.31 7.56 -2.61
N LYS A 46 -2.68 6.66 -1.70
CA LYS A 46 -3.93 6.70 -0.95
C LYS A 46 -3.74 7.60 0.28
N ASP A 47 -4.58 8.61 0.43
CA ASP A 47 -4.54 9.50 1.57
C ASP A 47 -5.38 8.93 2.72
N HIS A 48 -4.73 8.37 3.73
CA HIS A 48 -5.37 7.80 4.91
C HIS A 48 -5.94 8.86 5.88
N SER A 49 -5.71 10.14 5.64
CA SER A 49 -6.35 11.21 6.42
C SER A 49 -7.80 11.45 6.03
N LEU A 50 -8.22 10.95 4.86
CA LEU A 50 -9.57 11.15 4.33
C LEU A 50 -10.56 10.12 4.90
N PRO A 51 -11.84 10.52 5.12
CA PRO A 51 -12.90 9.58 5.51
C PRO A 51 -13.02 8.41 4.50
N GLY A 52 -13.19 7.20 5.02
CA GLY A 52 -13.27 5.98 4.21
C GLY A 52 -11.92 5.36 3.85
N ASN A 53 -10.81 5.96 4.31
CA ASN A 53 -9.45 5.45 4.14
C ASN A 53 -8.78 5.19 5.49
N ALA A 54 -9.56 4.89 6.52
CA ALA A 54 -9.05 4.63 7.86
C ALA A 54 -8.13 3.39 7.89
N LEU A 55 -7.28 3.31 8.90
CA LEU A 55 -6.24 2.29 9.02
C LEU A 55 -5.94 2.06 10.49
N ASP A 56 -5.70 0.81 10.88
CA ASP A 56 -5.07 0.49 12.15
C ASP A 56 -3.55 0.48 11.99
N VAL A 57 -2.87 1.35 12.71
CA VAL A 57 -1.45 1.66 12.48
C VAL A 57 -0.50 1.09 13.53
N SER A 58 -1.01 0.44 14.59
CA SER A 58 -0.15 0.03 15.70
C SER A 58 -0.57 -1.29 16.33
N ASP A 59 0.39 -2.17 16.47
CA ASP A 59 0.31 -3.39 17.29
C ASP A 59 0.52 -3.12 18.80
N LYS A 60 0.54 -1.84 19.24
CA LYS A 60 0.85 -1.41 20.61
C LYS A 60 0.04 -0.21 21.09
N ASP A 61 -1.12 -0.03 20.58
CA ASP A 61 -1.97 1.13 20.86
C ASP A 61 -2.89 0.96 22.08
N ASN A 62 -2.96 -0.23 22.67
CA ASN A 62 -3.50 -0.42 24.00
C ASN A 62 -2.51 0.14 25.05
N GLY A 63 -3.00 0.96 25.97
CA GLY A 63 -2.18 1.65 26.98
C GLY A 63 -1.32 0.76 27.89
N SER A 64 -1.52 -0.56 27.88
CA SER A 64 -0.66 -1.56 28.53
C SER A 64 0.37 -2.19 27.60
N ASN A 65 0.56 -1.62 26.41
CA ASN A 65 1.48 -2.08 25.35
C ASN A 65 1.09 -3.40 24.66
N GLY A 66 -0.18 -3.75 24.73
CA GLY A 66 -0.75 -4.81 23.90
C GLY A 66 -1.43 -4.23 22.66
N PRO A 67 -1.90 -5.13 21.76
CA PRO A 67 -2.66 -4.74 20.59
C PRO A 67 -4.11 -4.36 20.95
N ALA A 68 -4.69 -3.45 20.17
CA ALA A 68 -6.12 -3.15 20.17
C ALA A 68 -6.55 -2.70 18.78
N ILE A 69 -7.76 -3.03 18.38
CA ILE A 69 -8.32 -2.56 17.10
C ILE A 69 -8.58 -1.06 17.21
N ASN A 70 -7.85 -0.27 16.40
CA ASN A 70 -7.95 1.19 16.38
C ASN A 70 -7.91 1.73 14.94
N ILE A 71 -8.94 1.40 14.16
CA ILE A 71 -9.09 1.88 12.79
C ILE A 71 -9.47 3.36 12.82
N ALA A 72 -8.56 4.23 12.41
CA ALA A 72 -8.73 5.68 12.42
C ALA A 72 -8.10 6.34 11.20
N ASN A 73 -8.43 7.61 10.95
CA ASN A 73 -7.78 8.38 9.91
C ASN A 73 -6.45 8.97 10.41
N TRP A 74 -5.39 8.81 9.62
CA TRP A 74 -4.04 9.20 9.96
C TRP A 74 -3.43 10.07 8.86
N PRO A 75 -2.59 11.06 9.17
CA PRO A 75 -1.85 11.85 8.17
C PRO A 75 -0.72 10.99 7.57
N LEU A 76 -1.12 10.02 6.76
CA LEU A 76 -0.29 8.98 6.17
C LEU A 76 -0.69 8.79 4.71
N LEU A 77 0.29 8.58 3.84
CA LEU A 77 0.10 8.27 2.42
C LEU A 77 0.48 6.81 2.16
N GLY A 78 -0.50 5.97 1.83
CA GLY A 78 -0.28 4.58 1.42
C GLY A 78 0.16 4.52 -0.05
N MET A 79 1.31 3.94 -0.34
CA MET A 79 1.71 3.58 -1.69
C MET A 79 0.86 2.38 -2.12
N TYR A 80 0.21 2.43 -3.29
CA TYR A 80 -0.69 1.34 -3.69
C TYR A 80 0.04 0.01 -3.84
N MET A 81 1.15 -0.02 -4.54
CA MET A 81 2.09 -1.14 -4.69
C MET A 81 1.37 -2.48 -4.91
N PRO A 82 0.64 -2.64 -6.00
CA PRO A 82 -0.14 -3.84 -6.24
C PRO A 82 0.75 -5.03 -6.59
N ASP A 83 0.55 -6.15 -5.88
CA ASP A 83 1.12 -7.44 -6.22
C ASP A 83 0.46 -8.01 -7.49
N ALA A 84 -0.86 -8.02 -7.55
CA ALA A 84 -1.62 -8.62 -8.65
C ALA A 84 -2.44 -7.60 -9.44
N ILE A 85 -2.60 -7.88 -10.74
CA ILE A 85 -3.41 -7.09 -11.66
C ILE A 85 -4.24 -8.01 -12.59
N SER A 86 -5.48 -7.61 -12.88
CA SER A 86 -6.34 -8.31 -13.83
C SER A 86 -7.13 -7.33 -14.68
N ALA A 87 -7.08 -7.50 -16.01
CA ALA A 87 -7.94 -6.76 -16.94
C ALA A 87 -9.34 -7.36 -16.99
N PHE A 88 -10.36 -6.54 -17.09
CA PHE A 88 -11.74 -6.95 -17.30
C PHE A 88 -12.50 -5.92 -18.14
N THR A 89 -13.52 -6.39 -18.85
CA THR A 89 -14.31 -5.55 -19.75
C THR A 89 -15.74 -5.42 -19.23
N THR A 90 -16.29 -4.22 -19.30
CA THR A 90 -17.68 -3.88 -19.01
C THR A 90 -18.32 -3.21 -20.23
N GLU A 91 -19.61 -2.88 -20.14
CA GLU A 91 -20.27 -2.05 -21.16
C GLU A 91 -19.63 -0.66 -21.31
N SER A 92 -18.96 -0.16 -20.25
CA SER A 92 -18.29 1.15 -20.24
C SER A 92 -16.85 1.11 -20.76
N GLY A 93 -16.31 -0.07 -21.07
CA GLY A 93 -14.95 -0.25 -21.56
C GLY A 93 -14.12 -1.24 -20.73
N GLU A 94 -12.83 -1.26 -21.01
CA GLU A 94 -11.85 -2.10 -20.34
C GLU A 94 -11.22 -1.37 -19.13
N PHE A 95 -11.08 -2.09 -18.04
CA PHE A 95 -10.53 -1.62 -16.78
C PHE A 95 -9.53 -2.62 -16.20
N LEU A 96 -8.77 -2.18 -15.24
CA LEU A 96 -7.80 -2.99 -14.50
C LEU A 96 -8.22 -3.07 -13.02
N ALA A 97 -8.21 -4.26 -12.45
CA ALA A 97 -8.36 -4.47 -11.01
C ALA A 97 -7.01 -4.83 -10.39
N THR A 98 -6.68 -4.26 -9.25
CA THR A 98 -5.44 -4.53 -8.51
C THR A 98 -5.70 -4.90 -7.07
N ALA A 99 -4.88 -5.81 -6.52
CA ALA A 99 -4.77 -6.07 -5.10
C ALA A 99 -3.56 -5.30 -4.55
N ASN A 100 -3.82 -4.33 -3.66
CA ASN A 100 -2.82 -3.36 -3.22
C ASN A 100 -2.14 -3.81 -1.93
N GLU A 101 -1.33 -4.84 -2.03
CA GLU A 101 -0.65 -5.47 -0.90
C GLU A 101 0.45 -4.57 -0.33
N GLY A 102 1.39 -4.16 -1.15
CA GLY A 102 2.60 -3.44 -0.77
C GLY A 102 3.75 -4.34 -0.36
N ASP A 103 4.86 -4.19 -1.02
CA ASP A 103 6.15 -4.78 -0.63
C ASP A 103 7.26 -3.75 -0.75
N SER A 104 8.43 -4.08 -0.18
CA SER A 104 9.57 -3.16 -0.11
C SER A 104 10.80 -3.79 -0.72
N ARG A 105 11.66 -2.94 -1.26
CA ARG A 105 12.99 -3.39 -1.69
C ARG A 105 13.83 -3.73 -0.48
N ASP A 106 14.06 -5.02 -0.28
CA ASP A 106 14.87 -5.54 0.83
C ASP A 106 15.93 -6.53 0.31
N TRP A 107 16.95 -5.99 -0.35
CA TRP A 107 18.08 -6.75 -0.86
C TRP A 107 19.27 -6.68 0.07
N THR A 108 20.18 -7.62 -0.04
CA THR A 108 21.42 -7.65 0.76
C THR A 108 22.24 -6.34 0.69
N CYS A 109 22.18 -5.64 -0.44
CA CYS A 109 22.89 -4.37 -0.65
C CYS A 109 22.04 -3.12 -0.42
N PHE A 110 20.71 -3.25 -0.31
CA PHE A 110 19.80 -2.12 -0.15
C PHE A 110 18.49 -2.58 0.49
N ALA A 111 18.23 -2.10 1.70
CA ALA A 111 16.96 -2.25 2.39
C ALA A 111 16.35 -0.86 2.61
N GLU A 112 15.14 -0.65 2.14
CA GLU A 112 14.49 0.66 2.26
C GLU A 112 13.62 0.82 3.50
N GLU A 113 13.32 -0.26 4.19
CA GLU A 113 12.46 -0.26 5.36
C GLU A 113 13.05 0.46 6.56
N SER A 114 12.17 1.16 7.27
CA SER A 114 12.42 1.69 8.60
C SER A 114 11.10 1.88 9.34
N ARG A 115 11.08 1.68 10.66
CA ARG A 115 9.93 2.11 11.45
C ARG A 115 9.82 3.63 11.42
N ILE A 116 8.58 4.16 11.35
CA ILE A 116 8.37 5.63 11.38
C ILE A 116 9.05 6.24 12.62
N SER A 117 8.98 5.59 13.78
CA SER A 117 9.66 6.08 14.99
C SER A 117 11.19 6.19 14.88
N ALA A 118 11.81 5.47 13.93
CA ALA A 118 13.25 5.45 13.71
C ALA A 118 13.71 6.35 12.55
N LEU A 119 12.80 6.97 11.81
CA LEU A 119 13.15 7.90 10.75
C LEU A 119 13.74 9.20 11.31
N ASN A 120 14.55 9.88 10.50
CA ASN A 120 15.17 11.15 10.90
C ASN A 120 14.24 12.34 10.67
N PHE A 121 13.60 12.83 11.71
CA PHE A 121 12.71 13.98 11.70
C PHE A 121 13.37 15.34 11.99
N THR A 122 14.68 15.44 11.90
CA THR A 122 15.39 16.73 12.08
C THR A 122 14.87 17.75 11.07
N GLY A 123 14.38 18.88 11.54
CA GLY A 123 13.80 19.94 10.71
C GLY A 123 12.37 19.67 10.20
N SER A 124 11.76 18.54 10.55
CA SER A 124 10.41 18.18 10.18
C SER A 124 9.37 18.92 11.03
N SER A 125 8.24 19.26 10.41
CA SER A 125 7.04 19.79 11.09
C SER A 125 6.09 18.69 11.59
N VAL A 126 6.37 17.41 11.29
CA VAL A 126 5.54 16.27 11.74
C VAL A 126 5.60 16.15 13.25
N SER A 127 4.42 16.14 13.91
CA SER A 127 4.32 16.07 15.36
C SER A 127 4.98 14.81 15.94
N ALA A 128 5.69 14.98 17.06
CA ALA A 128 6.27 13.85 17.78
C ALA A 128 5.20 12.87 18.32
N SER A 129 3.99 13.35 18.61
CA SER A 129 2.89 12.51 19.08
C SER A 129 2.42 11.49 18.02
N LEU A 130 2.61 11.77 16.74
CA LEU A 130 2.27 10.88 15.64
C LEU A 130 3.29 9.75 15.41
N ARG A 131 4.45 9.81 16.06
CA ARG A 131 5.61 8.93 15.86
C ARG A 131 5.85 7.99 17.04
N THR A 132 4.89 7.90 17.96
CA THR A 132 4.97 7.01 19.14
C THR A 132 4.51 5.59 18.79
N ASN A 133 4.80 4.65 19.67
CA ASN A 133 4.31 3.28 19.53
C ASN A 133 2.77 3.18 19.61
N LEU A 134 2.11 4.13 20.24
CA LEU A 134 0.65 4.19 20.36
C LEU A 134 -0.02 4.75 19.10
N THR A 135 0.77 5.22 18.15
CA THR A 135 0.33 5.83 16.90
C THR A 135 1.11 5.23 15.74
N MET A 136 1.44 6.00 14.72
CA MET A 136 2.11 5.49 13.52
C MET A 136 3.58 5.05 13.70
N GLY A 137 4.18 5.23 14.88
CA GLY A 137 5.59 4.92 15.10
C GLY A 137 6.00 3.48 14.84
N ARG A 138 5.04 2.55 14.95
CA ARG A 138 5.25 1.12 14.69
C ARG A 138 5.15 0.73 13.22
N LEU A 139 4.50 1.55 12.38
CA LEU A 139 4.42 1.28 10.95
C LEU A 139 5.81 1.22 10.30
N THR A 140 5.96 0.29 9.37
CA THR A 140 7.07 0.26 8.45
C THR A 140 6.85 1.28 7.33
N SER A 141 7.89 2.05 7.04
CA SER A 141 7.90 3.12 6.05
C SER A 141 9.20 3.07 5.26
N THR A 142 9.21 3.71 4.10
CA THR A 142 10.45 3.88 3.35
C THR A 142 11.31 5.00 3.92
N LYS A 143 12.61 4.77 4.05
CA LYS A 143 13.63 5.81 4.34
C LYS A 143 14.20 6.44 3.07
N SER A 144 13.76 5.97 1.90
CA SER A 144 14.15 6.42 0.58
C SER A 144 13.03 7.23 -0.08
N PHE A 145 13.18 7.60 -1.35
CA PHE A 145 12.08 8.21 -2.09
C PHE A 145 10.80 7.35 -1.99
N PRO A 146 9.62 7.93 -1.74
CA PRO A 146 9.31 9.38 -1.76
C PRO A 146 9.57 10.15 -0.46
N THR A 147 10.12 9.53 0.58
CA THR A 147 10.44 10.21 1.85
C THR A 147 11.49 11.30 1.62
N ALA A 148 11.11 12.55 1.88
CA ALA A 148 11.96 13.72 1.71
C ALA A 148 12.82 14.00 2.96
N SER A 149 13.81 14.89 2.83
CA SER A 149 14.56 15.43 3.96
C SER A 149 14.57 16.98 3.91
N PRO A 150 13.97 17.67 4.88
CA PRO A 150 13.26 17.16 6.06
C PRO A 150 11.97 16.41 5.68
N ILE A 151 11.53 15.47 6.52
CA ILE A 151 10.30 14.70 6.30
C ILE A 151 9.09 15.63 6.41
N THR A 152 8.27 15.66 5.38
CA THR A 152 7.01 16.43 5.34
C THR A 152 5.78 15.52 5.31
N ASN A 153 5.91 14.33 4.71
CA ASN A 153 4.87 13.31 4.65
C ASN A 153 5.43 11.98 5.16
N MET A 154 4.57 11.16 5.73
CA MET A 154 4.87 9.78 6.08
C MET A 154 4.21 8.86 5.08
N TYR A 155 4.88 7.77 4.75
CA TYR A 155 4.43 6.81 3.76
C TYR A 155 4.33 5.42 4.36
N SER A 156 3.41 4.63 3.83
CA SER A 156 3.29 3.21 4.12
C SER A 156 3.44 2.39 2.85
N PHE A 157 3.95 1.18 2.97
CA PHE A 157 3.90 0.19 1.89
C PHE A 157 2.50 -0.41 1.83
N GLY A 158 1.92 -0.46 0.63
CA GLY A 158 0.57 -0.91 0.40
C GLY A 158 -0.52 0.12 0.78
N ALA A 159 -1.69 -0.06 0.21
CA ALA A 159 -2.88 0.74 0.47
C ALA A 159 -3.96 -0.04 1.23
N ARG A 160 -3.73 -1.33 1.54
CA ARG A 160 -4.65 -2.25 2.24
C ARG A 160 -6.05 -2.23 1.62
N SER A 161 -6.09 -2.31 0.30
CA SER A 161 -7.32 -2.20 -0.48
C SER A 161 -7.21 -2.96 -1.79
N PHE A 162 -8.29 -3.00 -2.54
CA PHE A 162 -8.25 -3.27 -3.97
C PHE A 162 -8.80 -2.08 -4.74
N SER A 163 -8.29 -1.87 -5.95
CA SER A 163 -8.64 -0.71 -6.75
C SER A 163 -9.03 -1.07 -8.17
N ILE A 164 -9.81 -0.20 -8.78
CA ILE A 164 -10.14 -0.22 -10.21
C ILE A 164 -9.48 0.98 -10.88
N TRP A 165 -8.78 0.71 -11.97
CA TRP A 165 -8.06 1.70 -12.76
C TRP A 165 -8.54 1.72 -14.18
N SER A 166 -8.42 2.87 -14.84
CA SER A 166 -8.48 2.92 -16.31
C SER A 166 -7.26 2.21 -16.91
N THR A 167 -7.33 1.87 -18.17
CA THR A 167 -6.20 1.28 -18.93
C THR A 167 -5.01 2.22 -19.09
N SER A 168 -5.15 3.51 -18.73
CA SER A 168 -4.08 4.51 -18.69
C SER A 168 -3.52 4.74 -17.27
N GLY A 169 -3.98 4.00 -16.24
CA GLY A 169 -3.50 4.11 -14.87
C GLY A 169 -4.16 5.19 -14.02
N SER A 170 -5.29 5.77 -14.46
CA SER A 170 -6.05 6.70 -13.61
C SER A 170 -6.95 5.91 -12.67
N LEU A 171 -6.94 6.27 -11.38
CA LEU A 171 -7.83 5.64 -10.39
C LEU A 171 -9.30 5.93 -10.71
N VAL A 172 -10.10 4.87 -10.79
CA VAL A 172 -11.55 4.94 -11.01
C VAL A 172 -12.29 4.71 -9.70
N TRP A 173 -11.83 3.75 -8.91
CA TRP A 173 -12.44 3.41 -7.62
C TRP A 173 -11.43 2.66 -6.74
N ASP A 174 -11.57 2.81 -5.43
CA ASP A 174 -10.79 2.09 -4.42
C ASP A 174 -11.72 1.61 -3.30
N SER A 175 -11.45 0.43 -2.75
CA SER A 175 -12.25 -0.13 -1.66
C SER A 175 -12.10 0.63 -0.32
N GLY A 176 -11.17 1.57 -0.25
CA GLY A 176 -10.94 2.35 0.96
C GLY A 176 -10.50 1.46 2.14
N ASP A 177 -11.19 1.61 3.25
CA ASP A 177 -10.99 0.81 4.47
C ASP A 177 -12.01 -0.34 4.62
N GLN A 178 -12.77 -0.66 3.55
CA GLN A 178 -13.87 -1.63 3.63
C GLN A 178 -13.41 -3.04 4.02
N LEU A 179 -12.23 -3.48 3.53
CA LEU A 179 -11.69 -4.80 3.89
C LEU A 179 -11.35 -4.86 5.38
N GLU A 180 -10.69 -3.85 5.90
CA GLU A 180 -10.30 -3.75 7.30
C GLU A 180 -11.52 -3.69 8.23
N GLN A 181 -12.51 -2.86 7.87
CA GLN A 181 -13.79 -2.79 8.58
C GLN A 181 -14.54 -4.12 8.55
N TYR A 182 -14.56 -4.81 7.40
CA TYR A 182 -15.24 -6.10 7.25
C TYR A 182 -14.57 -7.19 8.10
N ILE A 183 -13.25 -7.31 8.05
CA ILE A 183 -12.49 -8.27 8.86
C ILE A 183 -12.72 -8.02 10.35
N THR A 184 -12.63 -6.76 10.77
CA THR A 184 -12.84 -6.39 12.17
C THR A 184 -14.25 -6.72 12.65
N ALA A 185 -15.28 -6.48 11.84
CA ALA A 185 -16.66 -6.74 12.21
C ALA A 185 -17.01 -8.24 12.25
N ASN A 186 -16.43 -9.05 11.35
CA ASN A 186 -16.83 -10.46 11.18
C ASN A 186 -15.80 -11.46 11.74
N TYR A 187 -14.53 -11.09 11.76
CA TYR A 187 -13.41 -11.95 12.16
C TYR A 187 -12.40 -11.19 13.03
N PRO A 188 -12.80 -10.59 14.15
CA PRO A 188 -11.95 -9.68 14.93
C PRO A 188 -10.66 -10.32 15.42
N THR A 189 -10.64 -11.64 15.62
CA THR A 189 -9.42 -12.38 16.02
C THR A 189 -8.40 -12.53 14.90
N LEU A 190 -8.77 -12.25 13.64
CA LEU A 190 -7.89 -12.27 12.48
C LEU A 190 -7.42 -10.86 12.09
N HIS A 191 -7.90 -9.82 12.77
CA HIS A 191 -7.50 -8.45 12.48
C HIS A 191 -5.99 -8.30 12.62
N ASN A 192 -5.33 -7.83 11.56
CA ASN A 192 -3.88 -7.68 11.47
C ASN A 192 -3.07 -8.89 11.98
N ALA A 193 -3.61 -10.09 11.86
CA ALA A 193 -2.93 -11.33 12.24
C ALA A 193 -1.91 -11.74 11.18
N GLN A 194 -0.78 -12.31 11.61
CA GLN A 194 0.22 -12.84 10.70
C GLN A 194 -0.28 -14.13 10.03
N ASN A 195 -0.33 -14.14 8.70
CA ASN A 195 -0.67 -15.32 7.90
C ASN A 195 -1.99 -16.01 8.33
N GLY A 196 -2.95 -15.24 8.84
CA GLY A 196 -4.23 -15.75 9.33
C GLY A 196 -4.15 -16.55 10.64
N ASP A 197 -3.04 -16.53 11.35
CA ASP A 197 -2.90 -17.17 12.67
C ASP A 197 -3.59 -16.32 13.74
N ILE A 198 -4.71 -16.82 14.25
CA ILE A 198 -5.50 -16.16 15.29
C ILE A 198 -4.74 -15.90 16.60
N THR A 199 -3.61 -16.60 16.82
CA THR A 199 -2.76 -16.37 18.00
C THR A 199 -1.88 -15.13 17.85
N THR A 200 -1.82 -14.55 16.65
CA THR A 200 -1.02 -13.37 16.32
C THR A 200 -1.90 -12.13 16.11
N PHE A 201 -3.11 -12.10 16.72
CA PHE A 201 -4.04 -10.99 16.63
C PHE A 201 -3.33 -9.64 16.77
N ASP A 202 -3.55 -8.77 15.79
CA ASP A 202 -3.04 -7.41 15.72
C ASP A 202 -1.53 -7.29 16.01
N THR A 203 -0.73 -8.19 15.46
CA THR A 203 0.74 -8.15 15.59
C THR A 203 1.44 -7.57 14.37
N ARG A 204 0.72 -7.44 13.25
CA ARG A 204 1.28 -6.83 12.04
C ARG A 204 1.15 -5.32 12.10
N SER A 205 2.31 -4.69 12.01
CA SER A 205 2.46 -3.23 11.87
C SER A 205 3.30 -2.87 10.63
N ASP A 206 3.63 -3.85 9.84
CA ASP A 206 4.06 -3.69 8.46
C ASP A 206 2.80 -3.60 7.59
N ASN A 207 2.86 -3.00 6.46
CA ASN A 207 1.67 -2.65 5.71
C ASN A 207 1.31 -3.61 4.61
N LYS A 208 1.74 -4.83 4.73
CA LYS A 208 1.25 -5.86 3.83
C LYS A 208 -0.24 -6.01 4.08
N GLY A 209 -1.01 -5.97 3.02
CA GLY A 209 -2.47 -5.90 3.03
C GLY A 209 -3.18 -6.92 3.91
N PRO A 210 -4.49 -6.74 4.15
CA PRO A 210 -5.28 -7.68 4.90
C PRO A 210 -5.34 -9.06 4.23
#